data_37f175edb8be108b7e417475d58828f6
#
_entry.id   37f175edb8be108b7e417475d58828f6
#
_cell.length_a   1.000
_cell.length_b   1.000
_cell.length_c   1.000
_cell.angle_alpha   90.00
_cell.angle_beta   90.00
_cell.angle_gamma   90.00
#
_symmetry.space_group_name_H-M   'P 1'
#
loop_
_entity.id
_entity.type
_entity.pdbx_description
1 polymer ?
#
loop_
_entity_poly.entity_id
_entity_poly.type
_entity_poly.pdbx_seq_one_letter_code
_entity_poly.pdbx_strand_id
1 'polypeptide(L)' 'MPALADKFAVNLKSERLRRKLSQEALAAKAGLSVSYISMLERGQRTPPLDTLESLAKALAVSPTSLLA' A
#
# COMPACT_ATOMS: atom_id res chain seq x y z
N MET A 1 -14.94 -8.26 12.62
CA MET A 1 -14.29 -8.30 11.29
C MET A 1 -13.41 -7.09 11.13
N PRO A 2 -12.20 -7.24 10.59
CA PRO A 2 -11.38 -6.07 10.30
C PRO A 2 -12.04 -5.22 9.22
N ALA A 3 -11.90 -3.91 9.36
CA ALA A 3 -12.38 -2.98 8.35
C ALA A 3 -11.52 -3.15 7.07
N LEU A 4 -12.07 -2.75 5.94
CA LEU A 4 -11.37 -2.83 4.66
C LEU A 4 -10.04 -2.05 4.69
N ALA A 5 -10.04 -0.91 5.40
CA ALA A 5 -8.83 -0.11 5.56
C ALA A 5 -7.73 -0.88 6.30
N ASP A 6 -8.11 -1.70 7.28
CA ASP A 6 -7.16 -2.52 8.02
C ASP A 6 -6.60 -3.64 7.15
N LYS A 7 -7.44 -4.26 6.33
CA LYS A 7 -7.01 -5.27 5.38
C LYS A 7 -6.02 -4.68 4.38
N PHE A 8 -6.35 -3.49 3.88
CA PHE A 8 -5.46 -2.80 2.95
C PHE A 8 -4.10 -2.53 3.57
N ALA A 9 -4.08 -2.03 4.81
CA ALA A 9 -2.84 -1.71 5.52
C ALA A 9 -1.94 -2.94 5.65
N VAL A 10 -2.52 -4.06 6.09
CA VAL A 10 -1.79 -5.32 6.24
C VAL A 10 -1.29 -5.82 4.90
N ASN A 11 -2.15 -5.81 3.89
CA ASN A 11 -1.80 -6.31 2.56
C ASN A 11 -0.71 -5.45 1.91
N LEU A 12 -0.78 -4.14 2.09
CA LEU A 12 0.22 -3.24 1.54
C LEU A 12 1.61 -3.57 2.09
N LYS A 13 1.70 -3.68 3.40
CA LYS A 13 2.96 -4.00 4.07
C LYS A 13 3.47 -5.38 3.66
N SER A 14 2.58 -6.39 3.64
CA SER A 14 2.93 -7.75 3.24
C SER A 14 3.50 -7.79 1.83
N GLU A 15 2.82 -7.15 0.89
CA GLU A 15 3.26 -7.15 -0.50
C GLU A 15 4.59 -6.41 -0.68
N ARG A 16 4.76 -5.32 0.07
CA ARG A 16 6.01 -4.57 0.05
C ARG A 16 7.17 -5.44 0.54
N LEU A 17 6.98 -6.11 1.67
CA LEU A 17 8.02 -6.95 2.27
C LEU A 17 8.34 -8.18 1.40
N ARG A 18 7.33 -8.76 0.76
CA ARG A 18 7.55 -9.88 -0.16
C ARG A 18 8.46 -9.50 -1.31
N ARG A 19 8.43 -8.24 -1.72
CA ARG A 19 9.28 -7.73 -2.80
C ARG A 19 10.56 -7.11 -2.28
N LYS A 20 10.81 -7.23 -0.99
CA LYS A 20 12.03 -6.73 -0.34
C LYS A 20 12.23 -5.24 -0.58
N LEU A 21 11.12 -4.49 -0.58
CA LEU A 21 11.17 -3.05 -0.76
C LEU A 21 11.09 -2.36 0.59
N SER A 22 11.87 -1.29 0.76
CA SER A 22 11.71 -0.39 1.89
C SER A 22 10.48 0.49 1.66
N GLN A 23 10.00 1.16 2.69
CA GLN A 23 8.92 2.14 2.53
C GLN A 23 9.36 3.25 1.57
N GLU A 24 10.62 3.65 1.66
CA GLU A 24 11.19 4.67 0.76
C GLU A 24 11.18 4.22 -0.69
N ALA A 25 11.56 2.98 -0.95
CA ALA A 25 11.59 2.44 -2.30
C ALA A 25 10.18 2.35 -2.88
N LEU A 26 9.21 1.90 -2.08
CA LEU A 26 7.82 1.85 -2.53
C LEU A 26 7.28 3.25 -2.81
N ALA A 27 7.55 4.19 -1.92
CA ALA A 27 7.12 5.57 -2.08
C ALA A 27 7.64 6.16 -3.40
N ALA A 28 8.92 5.94 -3.68
CA ALA A 28 9.53 6.42 -4.92
C ALA A 28 8.85 5.81 -6.16
N LYS A 29 8.59 4.49 -6.12
CA LYS A 29 7.94 3.80 -7.24
C LYS A 29 6.51 4.29 -7.47
N ALA A 30 5.80 4.59 -6.39
CA ALA A 30 4.39 4.98 -6.47
C ALA A 30 4.20 6.50 -6.60
N GLY A 31 5.27 7.28 -6.51
CA GLY A 31 5.19 8.74 -6.57
C GLY A 31 4.55 9.34 -5.31
N LEU A 32 4.81 8.73 -4.16
CA LEU A 32 4.22 9.14 -2.88
C LEU A 32 5.31 9.46 -1.87
N SER A 33 4.95 10.09 -0.75
CA SER A 33 5.89 10.33 0.33
C SER A 33 6.03 9.11 1.23
N VAL A 34 7.18 8.97 1.87
CA VAL A 34 7.43 7.89 2.84
C VAL A 34 6.45 8.01 4.01
N SER A 35 6.21 9.23 4.48
CA SER A 35 5.26 9.47 5.56
C SER A 35 3.87 8.96 5.24
N TYR A 36 3.43 9.15 4.00
CA TYR A 36 2.12 8.68 3.56
C TYR A 36 2.07 7.15 3.52
N ILE A 37 3.11 6.51 2.98
CA ILE A 37 3.22 5.04 2.99
C ILE A 37 3.12 4.53 4.43
N SER A 38 3.84 5.16 5.35
CA SER A 38 3.81 4.78 6.76
C SER A 38 2.40 4.87 7.35
N MET A 39 1.69 5.97 7.08
CA MET A 39 0.32 6.14 7.54
C MET A 39 -0.62 5.09 6.96
N LEU A 40 -0.46 4.76 5.70
CA LEU A 40 -1.27 3.74 5.05
C LEU A 40 -1.04 2.36 5.69
N GLU A 41 0.22 2.03 5.96
CA GLU A 41 0.55 0.73 6.56
C GLU A 41 0.12 0.61 8.01
N ARG A 42 -0.06 1.73 8.70
CA ARG A 42 -0.57 1.74 10.07
C ARG A 42 -2.10 1.83 10.14
N GLY A 43 -2.76 1.86 9.00
CA GLY A 43 -4.22 1.96 8.95
C GLY A 43 -4.77 3.32 9.34
N GLN A 44 -3.92 4.36 9.32
CA GLN A 44 -4.32 5.72 9.71
C GLN A 44 -4.95 6.52 8.58
N ARG A 45 -4.84 6.03 7.36
CA ARG A 45 -5.39 6.68 6.18
C ARG A 45 -5.96 5.64 5.23
N THR A 46 -6.98 6.02 4.49
CA THR A 46 -7.55 5.21 3.42
C THR A 46 -7.15 5.86 2.10
N PRO A 47 -6.55 5.10 1.17
CA PRO A 47 -6.10 5.70 -0.08
C PRO A 47 -7.27 5.99 -1.01
N PRO A 48 -7.22 7.10 -1.76
CA PRO A 48 -8.12 7.28 -2.90
C PRO A 48 -7.87 6.20 -3.94
N LEU A 49 -8.81 6.01 -4.85
CA LEU A 49 -8.70 4.96 -5.86
C LEU A 49 -7.47 5.10 -6.75
N ASP A 50 -7.12 6.32 -7.13
CA ASP A 50 -5.95 6.55 -7.97
C ASP A 50 -4.65 6.22 -7.23
N THR A 51 -4.61 6.48 -5.93
CA THR A 51 -3.45 6.12 -5.10
C THR A 51 -3.36 4.59 -4.96
N LEU A 52 -4.50 3.94 -4.73
CA LEU A 52 -4.56 2.48 -4.68
C LEU A 52 -4.02 1.87 -5.98
N GLU A 53 -4.42 2.43 -7.10
CA GLU A 53 -3.97 1.98 -8.41
C GLU A 53 -2.46 2.15 -8.59
N SER A 54 -1.92 3.30 -8.17
CA SER A 54 -0.48 3.56 -8.23
C SER A 54 0.32 2.59 -7.39
N LEU A 55 -0.17 2.27 -6.20
CA LEU A 55 0.48 1.31 -5.31
C LEU A 55 0.46 -0.10 -5.88
N ALA A 56 -0.68 -0.52 -6.42
CA ALA A 56 -0.81 -1.83 -7.04
C ALA A 56 0.14 -1.97 -8.22
N LYS A 57 0.26 -0.93 -9.02
CA LYS A 57 1.16 -0.89 -10.16
C LYS A 57 2.62 -0.99 -9.71
N ALA A 58 2.98 -0.23 -8.68
CA ALA A 58 4.33 -0.25 -8.13
C ALA A 58 4.70 -1.63 -7.57
N LEU A 59 3.73 -2.35 -7.05
CA LEU A 59 3.92 -3.68 -6.48
C LEU A 59 3.67 -4.81 -7.50
N ALA A 60 3.27 -4.47 -8.72
CA ALA A 60 2.96 -5.42 -9.79
C ALA A 60 1.88 -6.42 -9.38
N VAL A 61 0.85 -5.93 -8.69
CA VAL A 61 -0.33 -6.72 -8.31
C VAL A 61 -1.58 -6.02 -8.80
N SER A 62 -2.72 -6.74 -8.83
CA SER A 62 -4.00 -6.11 -9.13
C SER A 62 -4.45 -5.30 -7.91
N PRO A 63 -5.17 -4.19 -8.10
CA PRO A 63 -5.68 -3.40 -6.95
C PRO A 63 -6.53 -4.23 -5.99
N THR A 64 -7.29 -5.19 -6.50
CA THR A 64 -8.13 -6.05 -5.67
C THR A 64 -7.31 -6.93 -4.74
N SER A 65 -6.08 -7.29 -5.12
CA SER A 65 -5.19 -8.07 -4.25
C SER A 65 -4.87 -7.33 -2.96
N LEU A 66 -4.85 -6.00 -3.00
CA LEU A 66 -4.57 -5.20 -1.82
C LEU A 66 -5.78 -5.06 -0.89
N LEU A 67 -6.96 -5.47 -1.36
CA LEU A 67 -8.21 -5.37 -0.61
C LEU A 67 -8.75 -6.73 -0.15
N ALA A 68 -8.12 -7.78 -0.57
CA ALA A 68 -8.61 -9.15 -0.32
C ALA A 68 -8.39 -9.64 1.13
#